data_670697ddb9c3fc4f4c884117c827f3d7
#
_entry.id   670697ddb9c3fc4f4c884117c827f3d7
#
_cell.length_a   1.000
_cell.length_b   1.000
_cell.length_c   1.000
_cell.angle_alpha   90.00
_cell.angle_beta   90.00
_cell.angle_gamma   90.00
#
_symmetry.space_group_name_H-M   'P 1'
#
loop_
_entity.id
_entity.type
_entity.pdbx_description
1 polymer ?
#
loop_
_entity_poly.entity_id
_entity_poly.type
_entity_poly.pdbx_seq_one_letter_code
_entity_poly.pdbx_strand_id
1 'polypeptide(L)'
;DAPPIWCSVDLRDGNQALIEPMSLDEKLEFFQLLVDVGFKEIEVGFPAASETEYQFMRTLIEKDMIPDDVTVQVLTQAREHIIKRTFEAVQGAPHAVIHVYNSTSVAQREQVFKKDKEQVKQIAIDGAKLLKQLADQTEGNFTFEYSPESFSGTEVDYAVDVCNAVLDVWQPTKDKKVIINIPTTVENAMPHVFAGQVEYVDKNLKYRDGVVLSLHPHNDRGCGVATAEMGILAGADR
;
A
#
# COMPACT_ATOMS: atom_id res chain seq x y z
N ASP A 1 -5.70 8.29 -22.41
CA ASP A 1 -6.51 8.64 -21.23
C ASP A 1 -7.25 7.39 -20.77
N ALA A 2 -6.69 6.68 -19.79
CA ALA A 2 -7.33 5.55 -19.13
C ALA A 2 -8.00 6.03 -17.82
N PRO A 3 -9.11 5.39 -17.38
CA PRO A 3 -9.66 5.68 -16.06
C PRO A 3 -8.67 5.25 -14.98
N PRO A 4 -8.68 5.89 -13.79
CA PRO A 4 -7.84 5.47 -12.68
C PRO A 4 -8.22 4.06 -12.20
N ILE A 5 -7.24 3.33 -11.69
CA ILE A 5 -7.47 2.07 -11.00
C ILE A 5 -8.05 2.38 -9.62
N TRP A 6 -9.09 1.67 -9.22
CA TRP A 6 -9.72 1.82 -7.91
C TRP A 6 -9.35 0.66 -6.98
N CYS A 7 -8.83 0.99 -5.81
CA CYS A 7 -8.61 0.04 -4.71
C CYS A 7 -9.44 0.48 -3.50
N SER A 8 -10.33 -0.39 -3.01
CA SER A 8 -11.03 -0.13 -1.75
C SER A 8 -10.08 -0.36 -0.56
N VAL A 9 -10.09 0.56 0.39
CA VAL A 9 -9.36 0.46 1.67
C VAL A 9 -10.32 0.46 2.89
N ASP A 10 -11.60 0.29 2.65
CA ASP A 10 -12.64 0.30 3.70
C ASP A 10 -12.39 -0.76 4.77
N LEU A 11 -12.03 -1.98 4.37
CA LEU A 11 -11.78 -3.10 5.28
C LEU A 11 -10.45 -3.00 6.04
N ARG A 12 -9.51 -2.18 5.59
CA ARG A 12 -8.25 -1.94 6.29
C ARG A 12 -8.26 -0.58 7.00
N ASP A 13 -8.10 0.50 6.27
CA ASP A 13 -7.97 1.85 6.84
C ASP A 13 -9.29 2.35 7.42
N GLY A 14 -10.38 2.13 6.71
CA GLY A 14 -11.72 2.44 7.21
C GLY A 14 -12.06 1.69 8.49
N ASN A 15 -11.80 0.39 8.54
CA ASN A 15 -12.00 -0.43 9.74
C ASN A 15 -11.14 0.02 10.92
N GLN A 16 -9.90 0.45 10.68
CA GLN A 16 -9.01 0.98 11.73
C GLN A 16 -9.54 2.28 12.37
N ALA A 17 -10.33 3.04 11.64
CA ALA A 17 -10.93 4.28 12.13
C ALA A 17 -12.18 4.06 13.01
N LEU A 18 -12.75 2.86 13.03
CA LEU A 18 -13.91 2.53 13.85
C LEU A 18 -13.53 2.39 15.33
N ILE A 19 -14.41 2.90 16.21
CA ILE A 19 -14.26 2.74 17.67
C ILE A 19 -14.33 1.24 18.03
N GLU A 20 -15.29 0.55 17.43
CA GLU A 20 -15.41 -0.93 17.48
C GLU A 20 -15.12 -1.47 16.08
N PRO A 21 -13.97 -2.13 15.88
CA PRO A 21 -13.65 -2.75 14.60
C PRO A 21 -14.67 -3.82 14.22
N MET A 22 -14.89 -4.02 12.93
CA MET A 22 -15.80 -5.06 12.43
C MET A 22 -15.39 -6.45 12.91
N SER A 23 -16.38 -7.25 13.28
CA SER A 23 -16.22 -8.69 13.52
C SER A 23 -15.84 -9.44 12.24
N LEU A 24 -15.46 -10.70 12.38
CA LEU A 24 -15.16 -11.57 11.22
C LEU A 24 -16.36 -11.64 10.26
N ASP A 25 -17.56 -11.88 10.79
CA ASP A 25 -18.77 -12.03 9.97
C ASP A 25 -19.12 -10.73 9.23
N GLU A 26 -19.02 -9.58 9.90
CA GLU A 26 -19.23 -8.26 9.29
C GLU A 26 -18.20 -7.99 8.17
N LYS A 27 -16.94 -8.37 8.37
CA LYS A 27 -15.90 -8.23 7.34
C LYS A 27 -16.18 -9.10 6.12
N LEU A 28 -16.64 -10.32 6.31
CA LEU A 28 -16.99 -11.23 5.22
C LEU A 28 -18.18 -10.68 4.39
N GLU A 29 -19.21 -10.17 5.06
CA GLU A 29 -20.36 -9.54 4.41
C GLU A 29 -19.93 -8.28 3.65
N PHE A 30 -19.09 -7.44 4.25
CA PHE A 30 -18.61 -6.22 3.62
C PHE A 30 -17.68 -6.50 2.43
N PHE A 31 -16.85 -7.54 2.51
CA PHE A 31 -16.04 -7.97 1.36
C PHE A 31 -16.93 -8.36 0.18
N GLN A 32 -17.98 -9.15 0.42
CA GLN A 32 -18.93 -9.52 -0.63
C GLN A 32 -19.61 -8.28 -1.24
N LEU A 33 -20.01 -7.33 -0.41
CA LEU A 33 -20.59 -6.06 -0.88
C LEU A 33 -19.62 -5.32 -1.83
N LEU A 34 -18.34 -5.23 -1.49
CA LEU A 34 -17.33 -4.58 -2.34
C LEU A 34 -17.15 -5.30 -3.68
N VAL A 35 -17.18 -6.62 -3.67
CA VAL A 35 -17.17 -7.44 -4.90
C VAL A 35 -18.41 -7.17 -5.75
N ASP A 36 -19.59 -7.12 -5.13
CA ASP A 36 -20.87 -6.87 -5.83
C ASP A 36 -20.94 -5.45 -6.40
N VAL A 37 -20.35 -4.45 -5.73
CA VAL A 37 -20.19 -3.09 -6.25
C VAL A 37 -19.28 -3.04 -7.47
N GLY A 38 -18.35 -4.00 -7.59
CA GLY A 38 -17.47 -4.16 -8.75
C GLY A 38 -16.01 -3.77 -8.53
N PHE A 39 -15.56 -3.60 -7.29
CA PHE A 39 -14.13 -3.40 -7.01
C PHE A 39 -13.30 -4.59 -7.45
N LYS A 40 -12.18 -4.33 -8.12
CA LYS A 40 -11.22 -5.34 -8.60
C LYS A 40 -9.94 -5.40 -7.76
N GLU A 41 -9.69 -4.38 -6.96
CA GLU A 41 -8.63 -4.34 -5.97
C GLU A 41 -9.22 -3.96 -4.62
N ILE A 42 -8.95 -4.76 -3.58
CA ILE A 42 -9.49 -4.58 -2.23
C ILE A 42 -8.38 -4.82 -1.22
N GLU A 43 -8.01 -3.79 -0.46
CA GLU A 43 -7.12 -3.95 0.69
C GLU A 43 -7.93 -4.46 1.88
N VAL A 44 -7.79 -5.76 2.14
CA VAL A 44 -8.65 -6.49 3.07
C VAL A 44 -8.24 -6.36 4.53
N GLY A 45 -6.99 -6.01 4.81
CA GLY A 45 -6.56 -5.82 6.18
C GLY A 45 -5.06 -5.88 6.41
N PHE A 46 -4.71 -6.04 7.68
CA PHE A 46 -3.36 -6.18 8.18
C PHE A 46 -3.22 -7.53 8.93
N PRO A 47 -3.02 -8.65 8.21
CA PRO A 47 -3.12 -10.00 8.79
C PRO A 47 -2.22 -10.26 9.99
N ALA A 48 -1.06 -9.61 10.05
CA ALA A 48 -0.13 -9.77 11.16
C ALA A 48 -0.48 -8.92 12.39
N ALA A 49 -1.46 -8.00 12.30
CA ALA A 49 -1.80 -7.09 13.39
C ALA A 49 -2.65 -7.75 14.48
N SER A 50 -3.51 -8.70 14.13
CA SER A 50 -4.37 -9.41 15.10
C SER A 50 -4.83 -10.77 14.55
N GLU A 51 -5.34 -11.60 15.45
CA GLU A 51 -5.89 -12.91 15.08
C GLU A 51 -7.14 -12.76 14.18
N THR A 52 -8.01 -11.78 14.46
CA THR A 52 -9.20 -11.51 13.63
C THR A 52 -8.80 -11.15 12.20
N GLU A 53 -7.81 -10.29 12.02
CA GLU A 53 -7.28 -9.92 10.71
C GLU A 53 -6.68 -11.13 9.96
N TYR A 54 -5.94 -11.96 10.66
CA TYR A 54 -5.37 -13.18 10.11
C TYR A 54 -6.46 -14.17 9.68
N GLN A 55 -7.42 -14.44 10.56
CA GLN A 55 -8.53 -15.37 10.29
C GLN A 55 -9.43 -14.89 9.16
N PHE A 56 -9.64 -13.59 9.04
CA PHE A 56 -10.38 -13.02 7.93
C PHE A 56 -9.72 -13.34 6.58
N MET A 57 -8.42 -13.10 6.44
CA MET A 57 -7.69 -13.42 5.22
C MET A 57 -7.73 -14.93 4.92
N ARG A 58 -7.51 -15.78 5.94
CA ARG A 58 -7.59 -17.23 5.77
C ARG A 58 -8.99 -17.70 5.37
N THR A 59 -10.03 -17.13 5.97
CA THR A 59 -11.42 -17.48 5.63
C THR A 59 -11.77 -17.15 4.20
N LEU A 60 -11.34 -15.98 3.70
CA LEU A 60 -11.56 -15.61 2.29
C LEU A 60 -10.96 -16.63 1.32
N ILE A 61 -9.77 -17.15 1.64
CA ILE A 61 -9.06 -18.14 0.81
C ILE A 61 -9.71 -19.52 0.97
N GLU A 62 -9.87 -19.99 2.20
CA GLU A 62 -10.32 -21.36 2.50
C GLU A 62 -11.78 -21.63 2.11
N LYS A 63 -12.60 -20.56 2.07
CA LYS A 63 -13.99 -20.64 1.61
C LYS A 63 -14.18 -20.27 0.14
N ASP A 64 -13.08 -20.06 -0.59
CA ASP A 64 -13.10 -19.70 -2.02
C ASP A 64 -13.97 -18.47 -2.32
N MET A 65 -13.83 -17.43 -1.49
CA MET A 65 -14.65 -16.22 -1.58
C MET A 65 -14.07 -15.15 -2.49
N ILE A 66 -12.83 -15.31 -2.94
CA ILE A 66 -12.13 -14.32 -3.79
C ILE A 66 -12.39 -14.66 -5.26
N PRO A 67 -13.15 -13.84 -6.03
CA PRO A 67 -13.32 -14.07 -7.45
C PRO A 67 -11.97 -14.02 -8.21
N ASP A 68 -11.88 -14.75 -9.32
CA ASP A 68 -10.67 -14.84 -10.15
C ASP A 68 -10.19 -13.47 -10.69
N ASP A 69 -11.12 -12.53 -10.85
CA ASP A 69 -10.85 -11.18 -11.34
C ASP A 69 -10.67 -10.12 -10.24
N VAL A 70 -10.60 -10.55 -8.98
CA VAL A 70 -10.37 -9.69 -7.81
C VAL A 70 -9.01 -9.95 -7.22
N THR A 71 -8.23 -8.89 -7.05
CA THR A 71 -6.95 -8.92 -6.35
C THR A 71 -7.14 -8.43 -4.92
N VAL A 72 -6.73 -9.24 -3.95
CA VAL A 72 -6.68 -8.83 -2.55
C VAL A 72 -5.34 -8.20 -2.24
N GLN A 73 -5.35 -7.19 -1.39
CA GLN A 73 -4.16 -6.49 -0.90
C GLN A 73 -4.08 -6.62 0.61
N VAL A 74 -2.89 -6.82 1.13
CA VAL A 74 -2.64 -6.93 2.58
C VAL A 74 -1.49 -6.02 2.99
N LEU A 75 -1.66 -5.33 4.13
CA LEU A 75 -0.67 -4.42 4.68
C LEU A 75 0.33 -5.18 5.56
N THR A 76 1.59 -4.80 5.49
CA THR A 76 2.65 -5.27 6.39
C THR A 76 3.66 -4.17 6.69
N GLN A 77 4.13 -4.10 7.93
CA GLN A 77 5.30 -3.27 8.25
C GLN A 77 6.58 -3.90 7.72
N ALA A 78 7.59 -3.07 7.44
CA ALA A 78 8.93 -3.50 7.03
C ALA A 78 9.71 -4.11 8.22
N ARG A 79 9.18 -5.18 8.81
CA ARG A 79 9.79 -5.98 9.89
C ARG A 79 9.69 -7.45 9.55
N GLU A 80 10.77 -8.18 9.74
CA GLU A 80 10.89 -9.57 9.28
C GLU A 80 9.76 -10.49 9.77
N HIS A 81 9.47 -10.51 11.06
CA HIS A 81 8.42 -11.37 11.62
C HIS A 81 7.02 -11.00 11.15
N ILE A 82 6.76 -9.69 10.92
CA ILE A 82 5.48 -9.20 10.40
C ILE A 82 5.31 -9.61 8.94
N ILE A 83 6.34 -9.45 8.12
CA ILE A 83 6.32 -9.84 6.70
C ILE A 83 6.12 -11.36 6.58
N LYS A 84 6.84 -12.16 7.36
CA LYS A 84 6.68 -13.63 7.35
C LYS A 84 5.25 -14.05 7.70
N ARG A 85 4.66 -13.47 8.74
CA ARG A 85 3.27 -13.75 9.13
C ARG A 85 2.28 -13.36 8.04
N THR A 86 2.56 -12.27 7.32
CA THR A 86 1.74 -11.82 6.19
C THR A 86 1.77 -12.84 5.04
N PHE A 87 2.93 -13.36 4.69
CA PHE A 87 3.03 -14.42 3.65
C PHE A 87 2.35 -15.72 4.07
N GLU A 88 2.40 -16.10 5.35
CA GLU A 88 1.62 -17.24 5.88
C GLU A 88 0.12 -17.03 5.65
N ALA A 89 -0.38 -15.82 5.91
CA ALA A 89 -1.80 -15.49 5.80
C ALA A 89 -2.32 -15.55 4.36
N VAL A 90 -1.51 -15.23 3.35
CA VAL A 90 -1.93 -15.17 1.93
C VAL A 90 -1.67 -16.44 1.15
N GLN A 91 -1.14 -17.49 1.77
CA GLN A 91 -0.91 -18.77 1.07
C GLN A 91 -2.21 -19.33 0.49
N GLY A 92 -2.18 -19.61 -0.81
CA GLY A 92 -3.34 -20.10 -1.56
C GLY A 92 -4.24 -19.01 -2.15
N ALA A 93 -3.96 -17.73 -1.95
CA ALA A 93 -4.67 -16.65 -2.62
C ALA A 93 -4.40 -16.72 -4.14
N PRO A 94 -5.41 -16.51 -5.00
CA PRO A 94 -5.22 -16.52 -6.46
C PRO A 94 -4.26 -15.42 -6.91
N HIS A 95 -4.40 -14.22 -6.36
CA HIS A 95 -3.57 -13.06 -6.61
C HIS A 95 -3.56 -12.17 -5.36
N ALA A 96 -2.39 -11.79 -4.89
CA ALA A 96 -2.26 -10.92 -3.72
C ALA A 96 -1.24 -9.80 -3.96
N VAL A 97 -1.60 -8.59 -3.54
CA VAL A 97 -0.66 -7.47 -3.38
C VAL A 97 -0.14 -7.48 -1.95
N ILE A 98 1.16 -7.55 -1.79
CA ILE A 98 1.84 -7.40 -0.49
C ILE A 98 2.29 -5.96 -0.36
N HIS A 99 1.58 -5.20 0.47
CA HIS A 99 1.78 -3.78 0.67
C HIS A 99 2.67 -3.53 1.89
N VAL A 100 3.95 -3.28 1.66
CA VAL A 100 4.91 -2.99 2.73
C VAL A 100 5.07 -1.49 2.93
N TYR A 101 5.19 -1.06 4.18
CA TYR A 101 5.44 0.34 4.53
C TYR A 101 6.44 0.49 5.66
N ASN A 102 7.08 1.62 5.69
CA ASN A 102 7.73 2.19 6.87
C ASN A 102 7.60 3.72 6.84
N SER A 103 7.59 4.34 8.01
CA SER A 103 7.49 5.80 8.10
C SER A 103 8.80 6.46 7.70
N THR A 104 8.69 7.55 6.93
CA THR A 104 9.83 8.30 6.39
C THR A 104 9.86 9.76 6.84
N SER A 105 8.83 10.21 7.58
CA SER A 105 8.71 11.62 7.99
C SER A 105 9.83 12.09 8.91
N VAL A 106 10.09 13.40 8.89
CA VAL A 106 11.05 14.05 9.78
C VAL A 106 10.77 13.69 11.25
N ALA A 107 9.53 13.85 11.69
CA ALA A 107 9.14 13.59 13.08
C ALA A 107 9.39 12.12 13.48
N GLN A 108 9.07 11.17 12.60
CA GLN A 108 9.28 9.75 12.88
C GLN A 108 10.78 9.40 12.93
N ARG A 109 11.58 9.94 12.00
CA ARG A 109 13.03 9.71 11.99
C ARG A 109 13.69 10.21 13.26
N GLU A 110 13.38 11.45 13.67
CA GLU A 110 14.05 12.14 14.77
C GLU A 110 13.55 11.72 16.15
N GLN A 111 12.22 11.58 16.30
CA GLN A 111 11.61 11.42 17.63
C GLN A 111 11.31 9.95 17.96
N VAL A 112 10.92 9.14 16.98
CA VAL A 112 10.49 7.75 17.21
C VAL A 112 11.64 6.78 16.94
N PHE A 113 12.18 6.79 15.71
CA PHE A 113 13.24 5.84 15.35
C PHE A 113 14.62 6.27 15.84
N LYS A 114 14.83 7.57 16.00
CA LYS A 114 16.17 8.15 16.29
C LYS A 114 17.21 7.64 15.29
N LYS A 115 16.84 7.69 14.02
CA LYS A 115 17.61 7.22 12.87
C LYS A 115 17.75 8.31 11.83
N ASP A 116 18.89 8.33 11.15
CA ASP A 116 19.10 9.21 10.00
C ASP A 116 18.40 8.72 8.74
N LYS A 117 18.44 9.51 7.67
CA LYS A 117 17.82 9.20 6.38
C LYS A 117 18.30 7.88 5.77
N GLU A 118 19.60 7.59 5.84
CA GLU A 118 20.17 6.37 5.29
C GLU A 118 19.72 5.12 6.07
N GLN A 119 19.67 5.21 7.38
CA GLN A 119 19.21 4.12 8.23
C GLN A 119 17.72 3.81 8.00
N VAL A 120 16.88 4.84 7.81
CA VAL A 120 15.45 4.64 7.49
C VAL A 120 15.26 4.10 6.08
N LYS A 121 16.02 4.59 5.10
CA LYS A 121 16.04 4.03 3.74
C LYS A 121 16.45 2.55 3.74
N GLN A 122 17.40 2.16 4.57
CA GLN A 122 17.82 0.77 4.69
C GLN A 122 16.70 -0.14 5.20
N ILE A 123 15.81 0.34 6.09
CA ILE A 123 14.61 -0.40 6.52
C ILE A 123 13.73 -0.75 5.31
N ALA A 124 13.48 0.21 4.43
CA ALA A 124 12.70 0.00 3.21
C ALA A 124 13.37 -1.01 2.27
N ILE A 125 14.68 -0.89 2.07
CA ILE A 125 15.46 -1.81 1.23
C ILE A 125 15.40 -3.25 1.78
N ASP A 126 15.59 -3.42 3.07
CA ASP A 126 15.57 -4.74 3.71
C ASP A 126 14.17 -5.38 3.63
N GLY A 127 13.12 -4.57 3.84
CA GLY A 127 11.74 -5.01 3.63
C GLY A 127 11.47 -5.44 2.20
N ALA A 128 11.90 -4.65 1.21
CA ALA A 128 11.74 -4.97 -0.20
C ALA A 128 12.48 -6.25 -0.61
N LYS A 129 13.69 -6.46 -0.11
CA LYS A 129 14.46 -7.70 -0.33
C LYS A 129 13.75 -8.91 0.24
N LEU A 130 13.22 -8.79 1.45
CA LEU A 130 12.53 -9.89 2.11
C LEU A 130 11.22 -10.25 1.39
N LEU A 131 10.45 -9.26 0.91
CA LEU A 131 9.27 -9.53 0.08
C LEU A 131 9.62 -10.34 -1.14
N LYS A 132 10.66 -9.93 -1.87
CA LYS A 132 11.12 -10.65 -3.07
C LYS A 132 11.55 -12.08 -2.74
N GLN A 133 12.35 -12.25 -1.69
CA GLN A 133 12.82 -13.57 -1.24
C GLN A 133 11.66 -14.50 -0.88
N LEU A 134 10.69 -14.02 -0.11
CA LEU A 134 9.56 -14.84 0.32
C LEU A 134 8.59 -15.14 -0.82
N ALA A 135 8.38 -14.20 -1.73
CA ALA A 135 7.57 -14.44 -2.92
C ALA A 135 8.19 -15.52 -3.84
N ASP A 136 9.52 -15.52 -3.99
CA ASP A 136 10.24 -16.55 -4.75
C ASP A 136 10.18 -17.95 -4.10
N GLN A 137 9.92 -18.01 -2.79
CA GLN A 137 9.83 -19.26 -2.01
C GLN A 137 8.38 -19.71 -1.77
N THR A 138 7.39 -18.90 -2.12
CA THR A 138 5.97 -19.16 -1.86
C THR A 138 5.24 -19.33 -3.19
N GLU A 139 4.48 -20.42 -3.31
CA GLU A 139 3.61 -20.61 -4.47
C GLU A 139 2.51 -19.54 -4.48
N GLY A 140 2.31 -18.88 -5.61
CA GLY A 140 1.28 -17.85 -5.76
C GLY A 140 1.68 -16.77 -6.76
N ASN A 141 0.74 -15.88 -7.02
CA ASN A 141 0.93 -14.70 -7.88
C ASN A 141 0.93 -13.45 -6.99
N PHE A 142 2.12 -12.86 -6.80
CA PHE A 142 2.32 -11.72 -5.91
C PHE A 142 2.70 -10.46 -6.70
N THR A 143 2.08 -9.36 -6.34
CA THR A 143 2.48 -8.00 -6.72
C THR A 143 2.95 -7.28 -5.45
N PHE A 144 3.96 -6.41 -5.57
CA PHE A 144 4.48 -5.65 -4.45
C PHE A 144 4.01 -4.21 -4.49
N GLU A 145 3.69 -3.68 -3.31
CA GLU A 145 3.41 -2.27 -3.10
C GLU A 145 4.29 -1.74 -1.97
N TYR A 146 4.84 -0.55 -2.15
CA TYR A 146 5.58 0.18 -1.12
C TYR A 146 4.96 1.55 -0.88
N SER A 147 4.80 1.90 0.41
CA SER A 147 4.43 3.25 0.85
C SER A 147 5.51 3.86 1.74
N PRO A 148 6.06 5.04 1.39
CA PRO A 148 6.74 5.89 2.35
C PRO A 148 5.68 6.53 3.25
N GLU A 149 5.35 5.86 4.37
CA GLU A 149 4.30 6.32 5.28
C GLU A 149 4.61 7.72 5.81
N SER A 150 3.57 8.52 6.03
CA SER A 150 3.69 9.93 6.36
C SER A 150 4.42 10.73 5.26
N PHE A 151 4.16 10.41 4.01
CA PHE A 151 4.70 11.15 2.86
C PHE A 151 4.46 12.66 2.97
N SER A 152 3.30 13.08 3.47
CA SER A 152 2.97 14.49 3.70
C SER A 152 3.89 15.21 4.71
N GLY A 153 4.59 14.48 5.55
CA GLY A 153 5.60 14.99 6.51
C GLY A 153 7.05 14.65 6.12
N THR A 154 7.27 14.21 4.88
CA THR A 154 8.57 13.77 4.35
C THR A 154 9.04 14.74 3.28
N GLU A 155 10.32 15.03 3.20
CA GLU A 155 10.90 15.78 2.09
C GLU A 155 10.67 14.99 0.79
N VAL A 156 10.13 15.63 -0.24
CA VAL A 156 9.69 14.92 -1.45
C VAL A 156 10.85 14.27 -2.21
N ASP A 157 12.01 14.90 -2.24
CA ASP A 157 13.23 14.36 -2.84
C ASP A 157 13.73 13.12 -2.09
N TYR A 158 13.65 13.13 -0.76
CA TYR A 158 13.99 11.98 0.05
C TYR A 158 12.98 10.83 -0.10
N ALA A 159 11.68 11.13 -0.18
CA ALA A 159 10.67 10.11 -0.46
C ALA A 159 10.94 9.41 -1.80
N VAL A 160 11.29 10.17 -2.84
CA VAL A 160 11.68 9.62 -4.15
C VAL A 160 12.95 8.78 -4.04
N ASP A 161 13.96 9.22 -3.29
CA ASP A 161 15.19 8.46 -3.07
C ASP A 161 14.91 7.09 -2.43
N VAL A 162 14.08 7.05 -1.39
CA VAL A 162 13.66 5.80 -0.74
C VAL A 162 12.87 4.91 -1.71
N CYS A 163 11.89 5.45 -2.43
CA CYS A 163 11.12 4.71 -3.42
C CYS A 163 12.02 4.12 -4.52
N ASN A 164 12.97 4.91 -5.03
CA ASN A 164 13.92 4.44 -6.03
C ASN A 164 14.85 3.35 -5.51
N ALA A 165 15.26 3.40 -4.24
CA ALA A 165 16.03 2.34 -3.61
C ALA A 165 15.23 1.03 -3.52
N VAL A 166 13.94 1.08 -3.22
CA VAL A 166 13.03 -0.08 -3.26
C VAL A 166 12.87 -0.60 -4.69
N LEU A 167 12.67 0.29 -5.65
CA LEU A 167 12.53 -0.07 -7.07
C LEU A 167 13.80 -0.71 -7.64
N ASP A 168 14.97 -0.29 -7.20
CA ASP A 168 16.25 -0.92 -7.57
C ASP A 168 16.35 -2.38 -7.07
N VAL A 169 15.68 -2.73 -5.97
CA VAL A 169 15.57 -4.11 -5.49
C VAL A 169 14.59 -4.93 -6.35
N TRP A 170 13.42 -4.37 -6.64
CA TRP A 170 12.35 -5.09 -7.34
C TRP A 170 12.51 -5.13 -8.85
N GLN A 171 13.12 -4.11 -9.45
CA GLN A 171 13.37 -3.96 -10.89
C GLN A 171 12.11 -4.26 -11.73
N PRO A 172 11.03 -3.50 -11.54
CA PRO A 172 9.77 -3.75 -12.24
C PRO A 172 9.90 -3.50 -13.74
N THR A 173 9.03 -4.17 -14.51
CA THR A 173 8.91 -4.02 -15.95
C THR A 173 7.47 -3.71 -16.34
N LYS A 174 7.22 -3.36 -17.60
CA LYS A 174 5.86 -3.14 -18.12
C LYS A 174 4.95 -4.36 -17.93
N ASP A 175 5.53 -5.56 -18.00
CA ASP A 175 4.79 -6.82 -17.89
C ASP A 175 4.68 -7.32 -16.45
N LYS A 176 5.58 -6.88 -15.57
CA LYS A 176 5.58 -7.19 -14.14
C LYS A 176 5.70 -5.90 -13.34
N LYS A 177 4.57 -5.25 -13.16
CA LYS A 177 4.49 -3.97 -12.45
C LYS A 177 4.53 -4.14 -10.94
N VAL A 178 4.98 -3.10 -10.27
CA VAL A 178 4.83 -2.88 -8.83
C VAL A 178 4.08 -1.59 -8.57
N ILE A 179 3.68 -1.36 -7.33
CA ILE A 179 2.93 -0.18 -6.93
C ILE A 179 3.80 0.66 -5.99
N ILE A 180 3.89 1.94 -6.27
CA ILE A 180 4.39 2.95 -5.32
C ILE A 180 3.20 3.79 -4.91
N ASN A 181 2.87 3.76 -3.62
CA ASN A 181 1.73 4.46 -3.07
C ASN A 181 2.20 5.62 -2.19
N ILE A 182 1.69 6.83 -2.44
CA ILE A 182 2.07 8.03 -1.71
C ILE A 182 0.87 8.54 -0.87
N PRO A 183 0.89 8.28 0.46
CA PRO A 183 -0.22 8.63 1.32
C PRO A 183 -0.11 10.05 1.87
N THR A 184 -1.22 10.77 1.91
CA THR A 184 -1.36 11.92 2.82
C THR A 184 -1.84 11.44 4.18
N THR A 185 -0.95 10.86 4.97
CA THR A 185 -1.26 10.34 6.30
C THR A 185 -1.90 11.41 7.19
N VAL A 186 -1.46 12.66 7.01
CA VAL A 186 -2.13 13.85 7.52
C VAL A 186 -2.31 14.83 6.35
N GLU A 187 -3.52 15.33 6.16
CA GLU A 187 -3.84 16.32 5.14
C GLU A 187 -3.35 17.72 5.58
N ASN A 188 -2.05 17.97 5.39
CA ASN A 188 -1.38 19.19 5.86
C ASN A 188 -1.06 20.22 4.74
N ALA A 189 -1.38 19.91 3.51
CA ALA A 189 -1.16 20.78 2.36
C ALA A 189 -2.42 21.02 1.54
N MET A 190 -2.41 22.06 0.71
CA MET A 190 -3.47 22.31 -0.25
C MET A 190 -3.42 21.29 -1.40
N PRO A 191 -4.56 20.93 -2.03
CA PRO A 191 -4.60 19.92 -3.08
C PRO A 191 -3.61 20.16 -4.23
N HIS A 192 -3.44 21.41 -4.67
CA HIS A 192 -2.49 21.75 -5.74
C HIS A 192 -1.02 21.57 -5.31
N VAL A 193 -0.70 21.74 -4.03
CA VAL A 193 0.65 21.49 -3.50
C VAL A 193 0.95 19.99 -3.54
N PHE A 194 0.01 19.16 -3.10
CA PHE A 194 0.12 17.72 -3.21
C PHE A 194 0.23 17.26 -4.67
N ALA A 195 -0.57 17.82 -5.57
CA ALA A 195 -0.48 17.53 -6.99
C ALA A 195 0.91 17.85 -7.57
N GLY A 196 1.52 18.95 -7.16
CA GLY A 196 2.91 19.28 -7.53
C GLY A 196 3.93 18.25 -7.00
N GLN A 197 3.70 17.71 -5.79
CA GLN A 197 4.52 16.63 -5.25
C GLN A 197 4.32 15.32 -6.04
N VAL A 198 3.08 15.00 -6.43
CA VAL A 198 2.78 13.83 -7.28
C VAL A 198 3.49 13.96 -8.63
N GLU A 199 3.42 15.11 -9.28
CA GLU A 199 4.12 15.38 -10.54
C GLU A 199 5.64 15.22 -10.38
N TYR A 200 6.20 15.69 -9.28
CA TYR A 200 7.62 15.50 -8.98
C TYR A 200 7.97 14.02 -8.82
N VAL A 201 7.17 13.26 -8.08
CA VAL A 201 7.35 11.81 -7.92
C VAL A 201 7.25 11.11 -9.28
N ASP A 202 6.20 11.38 -10.06
CA ASP A 202 5.99 10.80 -11.39
C ASP A 202 7.22 10.97 -12.30
N LYS A 203 7.79 12.17 -12.32
CA LYS A 203 8.94 12.51 -13.17
C LYS A 203 10.29 11.96 -12.70
N ASN A 204 10.42 11.61 -11.42
CA ASN A 204 11.71 11.22 -10.82
C ASN A 204 11.78 9.77 -10.36
N LEU A 205 10.68 9.00 -10.46
CA LEU A 205 10.73 7.56 -10.21
C LEU A 205 11.51 6.84 -11.32
N LYS A 206 12.44 5.98 -10.90
CA LYS A 206 13.06 5.00 -11.79
C LYS A 206 12.01 3.97 -12.25
N TYR A 207 12.27 3.31 -13.36
CA TYR A 207 11.40 2.25 -13.88
C TYR A 207 9.93 2.67 -14.05
N ARG A 208 9.66 3.95 -14.34
CA ARG A 208 8.30 4.51 -14.32
C ARG A 208 7.26 3.69 -15.11
N ASP A 209 7.64 3.13 -16.24
CA ASP A 209 6.79 2.27 -17.08
C ASP A 209 6.37 0.95 -16.37
N GLY A 210 7.16 0.51 -15.40
CA GLY A 210 6.90 -0.65 -14.56
C GLY A 210 6.21 -0.32 -13.22
N VAL A 211 5.84 0.92 -13.00
CA VAL A 211 5.26 1.39 -11.74
C VAL A 211 3.82 1.84 -11.94
N VAL A 212 2.92 1.37 -11.09
CA VAL A 212 1.62 1.98 -10.85
C VAL A 212 1.79 3.00 -9.73
N LEU A 213 1.66 4.29 -10.06
CA LEU A 213 1.72 5.36 -9.06
C LEU A 213 0.34 5.51 -8.42
N SER A 214 0.26 5.17 -7.15
CA SER A 214 -0.97 5.13 -6.36
C SER A 214 -1.05 6.27 -5.36
N LEU A 215 -2.25 6.78 -5.13
CA LEU A 215 -2.53 7.81 -4.14
C LEU A 215 -3.41 7.24 -3.02
N HIS A 216 -3.15 7.72 -1.80
CA HIS A 216 -4.00 7.44 -0.65
C HIS A 216 -4.23 8.74 0.13
N PRO A 217 -5.11 9.63 -0.34
CA PRO A 217 -5.42 10.86 0.37
C PRO A 217 -6.36 10.61 1.54
N HIS A 218 -6.05 11.21 2.71
CA HIS A 218 -6.99 11.38 3.80
C HIS A 218 -7.84 12.65 3.63
N ASN A 219 -8.85 12.82 4.45
CA ASN A 219 -9.84 13.88 4.33
C ASN A 219 -10.01 14.71 5.62
N ASP A 220 -8.90 14.91 6.37
CA ASP A 220 -8.90 15.60 7.66
C ASP A 220 -9.47 17.02 7.59
N ARG A 221 -9.27 17.69 6.46
CA ARG A 221 -9.69 19.07 6.19
C ARG A 221 -10.83 19.17 5.18
N GLY A 222 -11.39 18.04 4.73
CA GLY A 222 -12.44 18.01 3.72
C GLY A 222 -11.97 18.25 2.28
N CYS A 223 -10.67 18.10 1.99
CA CYS A 223 -10.10 18.33 0.66
C CYS A 223 -9.68 17.02 -0.05
N GLY A 224 -9.94 15.84 0.54
CA GLY A 224 -9.47 14.56 0.04
C GLY A 224 -9.87 14.26 -1.41
N VAL A 225 -11.11 14.58 -1.80
CA VAL A 225 -11.59 14.40 -3.18
C VAL A 225 -10.78 15.28 -4.15
N ALA A 226 -10.65 16.57 -3.86
CA ALA A 226 -9.86 17.47 -4.71
C ALA A 226 -8.38 17.07 -4.78
N THR A 227 -7.82 16.57 -3.67
CA THR A 227 -6.46 16.05 -3.61
C THR A 227 -6.28 14.84 -4.51
N ALA A 228 -7.23 13.89 -4.51
CA ALA A 228 -7.23 12.71 -5.37
C ALA A 228 -7.35 13.10 -6.86
N GLU A 229 -8.33 13.93 -7.21
CA GLU A 229 -8.55 14.37 -8.60
C GLU A 229 -7.34 15.10 -9.18
N MET A 230 -6.78 16.05 -8.43
CA MET A 230 -5.60 16.80 -8.86
C MET A 230 -4.35 15.90 -8.92
N GLY A 231 -4.22 14.94 -8.04
CA GLY A 231 -3.12 13.97 -8.07
C GLY A 231 -3.18 13.05 -9.30
N ILE A 232 -4.37 12.59 -9.69
CA ILE A 232 -4.56 11.83 -10.94
C ILE A 232 -4.19 12.69 -12.15
N LEU A 233 -4.62 13.96 -12.20
CA LEU A 233 -4.23 14.89 -13.27
C LEU A 233 -2.71 15.14 -13.30
N ALA A 234 -2.03 15.01 -12.18
CA ALA A 234 -0.59 15.19 -12.06
C ALA A 234 0.24 13.95 -12.44
N GLY A 235 -0.40 12.84 -12.81
CA GLY A 235 0.29 11.66 -13.35
C GLY A 235 0.10 10.35 -12.58
N ALA A 236 -0.71 10.32 -11.53
CA ALA A 236 -1.00 9.09 -10.82
C ALA A 236 -1.95 8.17 -11.63
N ASP A 237 -1.83 6.86 -11.40
CA ASP A 237 -2.53 5.80 -12.13
C ASP A 237 -3.69 5.19 -11.33
N ARG A 238 -3.63 5.29 -9.94
CA ARG A 238 -4.49 4.56 -9.01
C ARG A 238 -4.89 5.42 -7.82
#